data_5021d4c45c0ea04f77ce8fb6d78ac75b
#
_entry.id   5021d4c45c0ea04f77ce8fb6d78ac75b
#
_cell.length_a   1.000
_cell.length_b   1.000
_cell.length_c   1.000
_cell.angle_alpha   90.00
_cell.angle_beta   90.00
_cell.angle_gamma   90.00
#
_symmetry.space_group_name_H-M   'P 1'
#
loop_
_entity.id
_entity.type
_entity.pdbx_description
1 polymer ?
#
loop_
_entity_poly.entity_id
_entity_poly.type
_entity_poly.pdbx_seq_one_letter_code
_entity_poly.pdbx_strand_id
1 'polypeptide(L)'
;MENNDDKSFFSRLQQSLSKTRSGLVRNLDEMISGEKIISGDIFEDIEEILIGADLGPAFTCDLIEEMKSRAKRDELASPDALKKVMKGRMIEILKKCESPLLIPEGETYSIMVVGVNGTGKTTTIGKMAYRFKKNGIPLLLVAADTFRAAAIEQLEIWAQRVDAPLVKQKMGTDPSAVIFDAIQSVESRNAVILIDTAGRMHTKTNLMDELKKVKRIMGRELPGAPHETLLVLDATTGQNAVIQAKMFNKEIGITGIALTKLDGTAKGGIIIRIAQELEIPIRYIGVGEGLDDLRRFNSEEFVDALFE
;
A
#
# COMPACT_ATOMS: atom_id res chain seq x y z
N MET A 1 13.11 3.75 23.30
CA MET A 1 12.15 4.68 22.69
C MET A 1 11.25 4.01 21.65
N GLU A 2 11.67 2.95 20.97
CA GLU A 2 10.86 2.20 19.97
C GLU A 2 9.58 1.60 20.53
N ASN A 3 9.58 1.04 21.73
CA ASN A 3 8.42 0.34 22.32
C ASN A 3 7.16 1.23 22.58
N ASN A 4 7.30 2.55 22.67
CA ASN A 4 6.17 3.43 22.95
C ASN A 4 5.53 3.96 21.64
N ASP A 5 6.33 4.13 20.59
CA ASP A 5 5.89 4.52 19.25
C ASP A 5 5.12 3.37 18.57
N ASP A 6 5.52 2.12 18.81
CA ASP A 6 4.87 0.94 18.22
C ASP A 6 3.52 0.65 18.89
N LYS A 7 3.39 0.75 20.21
CA LYS A 7 2.10 0.64 20.91
C LYS A 7 1.10 1.72 20.47
N SER A 8 1.58 2.94 20.31
CA SER A 8 0.76 4.05 19.80
C SER A 8 0.32 3.83 18.36
N PHE A 9 1.17 3.23 17.53
CA PHE A 9 0.83 2.91 16.14
C PHE A 9 -0.16 1.76 16.06
N PHE A 10 0.02 0.67 16.80
CA PHE A 10 -0.90 -0.47 16.82
C PHE A 10 -2.32 -0.03 17.19
N SER A 11 -2.45 0.83 18.21
CA SER A 11 -3.75 1.42 18.57
C SER A 11 -4.38 2.25 17.43
N ARG A 12 -3.56 3.01 16.67
CA ARG A 12 -4.06 3.76 15.50
C ARG A 12 -4.43 2.81 14.35
N LEU A 13 -3.68 1.74 14.14
CA LEU A 13 -4.00 0.72 13.16
C LEU A 13 -5.32 0.03 13.50
N GLN A 14 -5.54 -0.37 14.75
CA GLN A 14 -6.82 -0.92 15.22
C GLN A 14 -7.98 0.06 15.00
N GLN A 15 -7.77 1.34 15.31
CA GLN A 15 -8.77 2.38 15.09
C GLN A 15 -9.07 2.56 13.59
N SER A 16 -8.05 2.57 12.75
CA SER A 16 -8.21 2.72 11.30
C SER A 16 -8.91 1.51 10.67
N LEU A 17 -8.68 0.31 11.18
CA LEU A 17 -9.31 -0.92 10.71
C LEU A 17 -10.69 -1.18 11.37
N SER A 18 -11.18 -0.30 12.24
CA SER A 18 -12.44 -0.51 12.98
C SER A 18 -13.64 -0.75 12.08
N LYS A 19 -13.74 -0.05 10.94
CA LYS A 19 -14.83 -0.26 9.96
C LYS A 19 -14.71 -1.61 9.26
N THR A 20 -13.50 -2.01 8.87
CA THR A 20 -13.24 -3.32 8.25
C THR A 20 -13.51 -4.43 9.25
N ARG A 21 -13.06 -4.27 10.49
CA ARG A 21 -13.32 -5.21 11.58
C ARG A 21 -14.82 -5.36 11.85
N SER A 22 -15.58 -4.27 11.91
CA SER A 22 -17.02 -4.33 12.09
C SER A 22 -17.72 -5.10 10.97
N GLY A 23 -17.30 -4.91 9.73
CA GLY A 23 -17.87 -5.62 8.57
C GLY A 23 -17.47 -7.09 8.50
N LEU A 24 -16.32 -7.48 9.02
CA LEU A 24 -15.80 -8.84 8.94
C LEU A 24 -15.99 -9.60 10.27
N VAL A 25 -15.30 -9.15 11.31
CA VAL A 25 -15.16 -9.93 12.55
C VAL A 25 -16.43 -9.87 13.39
N ARG A 26 -17.05 -8.70 13.50
CA ARG A 26 -18.29 -8.58 14.28
C ARG A 26 -19.44 -9.37 13.67
N ASN A 27 -19.59 -9.33 12.33
CA ASN A 27 -20.61 -10.11 11.66
C ASN A 27 -20.37 -11.61 11.84
N LEU A 28 -19.11 -12.07 11.80
CA LEU A 28 -18.75 -13.44 12.13
C LEU A 28 -19.09 -13.81 13.57
N ASP A 29 -18.79 -12.92 14.53
CA ASP A 29 -19.08 -13.16 15.94
C ASP A 29 -20.58 -13.25 16.23
N GLU A 30 -21.37 -12.35 15.65
CA GLU A 30 -22.82 -12.35 15.79
C GLU A 30 -23.46 -13.64 15.23
N MET A 31 -22.94 -14.10 14.08
CA MET A 31 -23.40 -15.31 13.42
C MET A 31 -23.05 -16.58 14.22
N ILE A 32 -21.80 -16.70 14.67
CA ILE A 32 -21.30 -17.91 15.34
C ILE A 32 -21.81 -18.00 16.80
N SER A 33 -22.07 -16.86 17.48
CA SER A 33 -22.54 -16.84 18.87
C SER A 33 -23.93 -17.43 19.05
N GLY A 34 -24.71 -17.58 17.99
CA GLY A 34 -26.05 -18.20 18.00
C GLY A 34 -26.06 -19.73 17.86
N GLU A 35 -24.98 -20.34 17.41
CA GLU A 35 -24.98 -21.76 17.07
C GLU A 35 -23.95 -22.58 17.86
N LYS A 36 -24.40 -23.72 18.41
CA LYS A 36 -23.56 -24.64 19.18
C LYS A 36 -22.76 -25.62 18.29
N ILE A 37 -23.08 -25.72 17.01
CA ILE A 37 -22.46 -26.65 16.07
C ILE A 37 -22.30 -25.93 14.73
N ILE A 38 -21.10 -25.94 14.16
CA ILE A 38 -20.84 -25.42 12.82
C ILE A 38 -21.48 -26.36 11.79
N SER A 39 -22.67 -25.96 11.31
CA SER A 39 -23.44 -26.70 10.28
C SER A 39 -23.07 -26.28 8.86
N GLY A 40 -23.57 -27.00 7.85
CA GLY A 40 -23.28 -26.70 6.44
C GLY A 40 -23.68 -25.29 6.00
N ASP A 41 -24.78 -24.77 6.52
CA ASP A 41 -25.35 -23.47 6.13
C ASP A 41 -24.47 -22.29 6.60
N ILE A 42 -23.76 -22.45 7.71
CA ILE A 42 -22.86 -21.44 8.26
C ILE A 42 -21.72 -21.03 7.30
N PHE A 43 -21.29 -21.98 6.45
CA PHE A 43 -20.20 -21.69 5.48
C PHE A 43 -20.66 -20.78 4.34
N GLU A 44 -21.96 -20.78 3.99
CA GLU A 44 -22.53 -19.88 2.99
C GLU A 44 -22.59 -18.45 3.55
N ASP A 45 -22.99 -18.29 4.81
CA ASP A 45 -23.02 -16.99 5.50
C ASP A 45 -21.60 -16.43 5.69
N ILE A 46 -20.61 -17.28 6.03
CA ILE A 46 -19.20 -16.89 6.10
C ILE A 46 -18.71 -16.41 4.73
N GLU A 47 -19.06 -17.11 3.66
CA GLU A 47 -18.69 -16.76 2.30
C GLU A 47 -19.21 -15.35 1.93
N GLU A 48 -20.49 -15.04 2.24
CA GLU A 48 -21.06 -13.72 2.01
C GLU A 48 -20.32 -12.61 2.78
N ILE A 49 -19.98 -12.85 4.05
CA ILE A 49 -19.24 -11.89 4.88
C ILE A 49 -17.83 -11.63 4.29
N LEU A 50 -17.13 -12.68 3.87
CA LEU A 50 -15.79 -12.57 3.28
C LEU A 50 -15.80 -11.81 1.94
N ILE A 51 -16.78 -12.09 1.10
CA ILE A 51 -16.98 -11.38 -0.19
C ILE A 51 -17.32 -9.92 0.07
N GLY A 52 -18.21 -9.64 1.04
CA GLY A 52 -18.58 -8.29 1.44
C GLY A 52 -17.42 -7.44 1.96
N ALA A 53 -16.43 -8.08 2.56
CA ALA A 53 -15.19 -7.45 3.03
C ALA A 53 -14.12 -7.25 1.94
N ASP A 54 -14.43 -7.52 0.66
CA ASP A 54 -13.52 -7.42 -0.51
C ASP A 54 -12.26 -8.32 -0.43
N LEU A 55 -12.35 -9.47 0.29
CA LEU A 55 -11.25 -10.44 0.38
C LEU A 55 -10.97 -11.17 -0.95
N GLY A 56 -11.94 -11.17 -1.85
CA GLY A 56 -11.85 -11.77 -3.17
C GLY A 56 -12.29 -13.24 -3.22
N PRO A 57 -12.83 -13.68 -4.39
CA PRO A 57 -13.44 -15.00 -4.50
C PRO A 57 -12.45 -16.15 -4.35
N ALA A 58 -11.22 -16.01 -4.86
CA ALA A 58 -10.22 -17.09 -4.77
C ALA A 58 -9.85 -17.36 -3.30
N PHE A 59 -9.52 -16.31 -2.52
CA PHE A 59 -9.26 -16.46 -1.09
C PHE A 59 -10.45 -17.07 -0.35
N THR A 60 -11.66 -16.58 -0.63
CA THR A 60 -12.88 -17.04 0.02
C THR A 60 -13.14 -18.51 -0.26
N CYS A 61 -13.06 -18.97 -1.51
CA CYS A 61 -13.23 -20.38 -1.85
C CYS A 61 -12.21 -21.27 -1.16
N ASP A 62 -10.91 -20.92 -1.24
CA ASP A 62 -9.83 -21.69 -0.61
C ASP A 62 -10.04 -21.83 0.91
N LEU A 63 -10.42 -20.71 1.56
CA LEU A 63 -10.64 -20.69 3.00
C LEU A 63 -11.86 -21.51 3.41
N ILE A 64 -12.97 -21.41 2.68
CA ILE A 64 -14.19 -22.19 2.94
C ILE A 64 -13.93 -23.69 2.75
N GLU A 65 -13.19 -24.10 1.71
CA GLU A 65 -12.81 -25.51 1.52
C GLU A 65 -11.95 -26.05 2.65
N GLU A 66 -10.96 -25.25 3.10
CA GLU A 66 -10.14 -25.59 4.25
C GLU A 66 -10.98 -25.73 5.52
N MET A 67 -11.90 -24.80 5.79
CA MET A 67 -12.80 -24.86 6.95
C MET A 67 -13.70 -26.09 6.90
N LYS A 68 -14.34 -26.38 5.77
CA LYS A 68 -15.17 -27.59 5.57
C LYS A 68 -14.38 -28.87 5.82
N SER A 69 -13.12 -28.92 5.37
CA SER A 69 -12.24 -30.08 5.61
C SER A 69 -11.90 -30.25 7.10
N ARG A 70 -11.62 -29.16 7.81
CA ARG A 70 -11.30 -29.17 9.25
C ARG A 70 -12.54 -29.48 10.10
N ALA A 71 -13.72 -28.95 9.72
CA ALA A 71 -14.98 -29.26 10.40
C ALA A 71 -15.29 -30.77 10.37
N LYS A 72 -15.05 -31.47 9.25
CA LYS A 72 -15.20 -32.92 9.14
C LYS A 72 -14.29 -33.74 10.07
N ARG A 73 -13.24 -33.11 10.61
CA ARG A 73 -12.28 -33.71 11.56
C ARG A 73 -12.53 -33.30 13.00
N ASP A 74 -13.66 -32.62 13.28
CA ASP A 74 -13.97 -32.00 14.58
C ASP A 74 -12.92 -30.96 15.07
N GLU A 75 -12.13 -30.40 14.15
CA GLU A 75 -11.09 -29.42 14.47
C GLU A 75 -11.62 -27.98 14.61
N LEU A 76 -12.89 -27.74 14.24
CA LEU A 76 -13.56 -26.43 14.31
C LEU A 76 -14.71 -26.43 15.36
N ALA A 77 -14.44 -26.96 16.54
CA ALA A 77 -15.44 -27.10 17.59
C ALA A 77 -15.80 -25.78 18.31
N SER A 78 -15.15 -24.66 17.97
CA SER A 78 -15.40 -23.37 18.61
C SER A 78 -15.21 -22.17 17.66
N PRO A 79 -15.87 -21.03 17.93
CA PRO A 79 -15.65 -19.77 17.23
C PRO A 79 -14.19 -19.35 17.17
N ASP A 80 -13.45 -19.55 18.25
CA ASP A 80 -12.03 -19.18 18.33
C ASP A 80 -11.16 -20.06 17.41
N ALA A 81 -11.49 -21.36 17.26
CA ALA A 81 -10.81 -22.24 16.33
C ALA A 81 -10.99 -21.75 14.88
N LEU A 82 -12.20 -21.33 14.51
CA LEU A 82 -12.50 -20.79 13.19
C LEU A 82 -11.73 -19.48 12.93
N LYS A 83 -11.75 -18.52 13.86
CA LYS A 83 -10.98 -17.28 13.76
C LYS A 83 -9.48 -17.57 13.61
N LYS A 84 -8.95 -18.54 14.35
CA LYS A 84 -7.54 -18.93 14.27
C LYS A 84 -7.16 -19.44 12.88
N VAL A 85 -8.02 -20.22 12.25
CA VAL A 85 -7.82 -20.69 10.86
C VAL A 85 -7.82 -19.51 9.90
N MET A 86 -8.78 -18.60 10.01
CA MET A 86 -8.86 -17.41 9.19
C MET A 86 -7.61 -16.53 9.35
N LYS A 87 -7.23 -16.19 10.59
CA LYS A 87 -6.01 -15.41 10.89
C LYS A 87 -4.78 -16.07 10.26
N GLY A 88 -4.60 -17.36 10.47
CA GLY A 88 -3.47 -18.11 9.94
C GLY A 88 -3.37 -18.04 8.41
N ARG A 89 -4.50 -18.22 7.71
CA ARG A 89 -4.54 -18.16 6.26
C ARG A 89 -4.27 -16.78 5.72
N MET A 90 -4.82 -15.73 6.36
CA MET A 90 -4.55 -14.34 6.00
C MET A 90 -3.06 -13.99 6.16
N ILE A 91 -2.46 -14.38 7.30
CA ILE A 91 -1.03 -14.15 7.56
C ILE A 91 -0.17 -14.89 6.52
N GLU A 92 -0.47 -16.13 6.20
CA GLU A 92 0.27 -16.93 5.21
C GLU A 92 0.34 -16.22 3.85
N ILE A 93 -0.78 -15.67 3.37
CA ILE A 93 -0.83 -14.96 2.09
C ILE A 93 -0.08 -13.64 2.17
N LEU A 94 -0.31 -12.86 3.21
CA LEU A 94 0.29 -11.54 3.37
C LEU A 94 1.79 -11.62 3.61
N LYS A 95 2.28 -12.68 4.27
CA LYS A 95 3.70 -12.90 4.53
C LYS A 95 4.53 -13.02 3.26
N LYS A 96 3.97 -13.56 2.19
CA LYS A 96 4.63 -13.64 0.87
C LYS A 96 4.91 -12.26 0.27
N CYS A 97 4.09 -11.28 0.61
CA CYS A 97 4.22 -9.90 0.14
C CYS A 97 4.83 -8.95 1.19
N GLU A 98 5.21 -9.48 2.37
CA GLU A 98 5.88 -8.70 3.40
C GLU A 98 7.37 -8.59 3.09
N SER A 99 7.76 -7.46 2.50
CA SER A 99 9.16 -7.19 2.19
C SER A 99 9.45 -5.70 2.38
N PRO A 100 10.29 -5.34 3.36
CA PRO A 100 10.61 -3.95 3.61
C PRO A 100 11.39 -3.34 2.43
N LEU A 101 11.18 -2.04 2.20
CA LEU A 101 12.02 -1.28 1.28
C LEU A 101 13.40 -1.08 1.92
N LEU A 102 14.42 -1.70 1.33
CA LEU A 102 15.81 -1.57 1.74
C LEU A 102 16.49 -0.54 0.84
N ILE A 103 17.11 0.45 1.45
CA ILE A 103 17.90 1.48 0.77
C ILE A 103 19.36 1.18 1.06
N PRO A 104 20.17 0.89 0.03
CA PRO A 104 21.60 0.66 0.21
C PRO A 104 22.30 1.92 0.77
N GLU A 105 23.21 1.72 1.71
CA GLU A 105 24.04 2.80 2.21
C GLU A 105 25.09 3.21 1.17
N GLY A 106 25.32 4.50 1.04
CA GLY A 106 26.38 5.02 0.18
C GLY A 106 26.06 5.02 -1.31
N GLU A 107 24.80 4.74 -1.68
CA GLU A 107 24.36 4.74 -3.08
C GLU A 107 23.19 5.71 -3.30
N THR A 108 23.08 6.25 -4.51
CA THR A 108 21.90 7.00 -4.91
C THR A 108 20.76 6.02 -5.23
N TYR A 109 19.63 6.17 -4.56
CA TYR A 109 18.47 5.30 -4.70
C TYR A 109 17.25 6.07 -5.17
N SER A 110 16.66 5.69 -6.29
CA SER A 110 15.53 6.40 -6.88
C SER A 110 14.22 5.63 -6.73
N ILE A 111 13.19 6.31 -6.25
CA ILE A 111 11.83 5.79 -6.06
C ILE A 111 10.88 6.58 -6.96
N MET A 112 10.34 5.92 -7.97
CA MET A 112 9.30 6.46 -8.83
C MET A 112 7.93 6.13 -8.23
N VAL A 113 7.21 7.15 -7.76
CA VAL A 113 5.90 6.97 -7.14
C VAL A 113 4.80 7.15 -8.19
N VAL A 114 4.04 6.09 -8.44
CA VAL A 114 3.00 6.03 -9.46
C VAL A 114 1.63 5.73 -8.86
N GLY A 115 0.56 5.97 -9.62
CA GLY A 115 -0.84 5.72 -9.20
C GLY A 115 -1.78 6.80 -9.72
N VAL A 116 -3.09 6.56 -9.63
CA VAL A 116 -4.08 7.51 -10.12
C VAL A 116 -4.19 8.76 -9.24
N ASN A 117 -4.81 9.82 -9.75
CA ASN A 117 -5.03 11.02 -8.94
C ASN A 117 -5.95 10.71 -7.75
N GLY A 118 -5.65 11.31 -6.61
CA GLY A 118 -6.43 11.15 -5.37
C GLY A 118 -6.05 9.93 -4.52
N THR A 119 -5.14 9.05 -4.96
CA THR A 119 -4.69 7.90 -4.15
C THR A 119 -3.75 8.28 -3.01
N GLY A 120 -3.28 9.53 -2.95
CA GLY A 120 -2.38 9.98 -1.89
C GLY A 120 -0.90 9.91 -2.23
N LYS A 121 -0.50 9.91 -3.52
CA LYS A 121 0.92 9.88 -3.96
C LYS A 121 1.76 10.95 -3.26
N THR A 122 1.42 12.22 -3.46
CA THR A 122 2.17 13.36 -2.90
C THR A 122 2.24 13.30 -1.37
N THR A 123 1.14 12.91 -0.71
CA THR A 123 1.09 12.71 0.75
C THR A 123 1.99 11.56 1.18
N THR A 124 1.98 10.45 0.45
CA THR A 124 2.85 9.29 0.71
C THR A 124 4.32 9.68 0.58
N ILE A 125 4.69 10.42 -0.47
CA ILE A 125 6.04 10.97 -0.67
C ILE A 125 6.45 11.85 0.53
N GLY A 126 5.58 12.77 0.95
CA GLY A 126 5.86 13.65 2.08
C GLY A 126 6.09 12.88 3.39
N LYS A 127 5.28 11.85 3.66
CA LYS A 127 5.45 10.98 4.84
C LYS A 127 6.69 10.09 4.75
N MET A 128 7.01 9.58 3.56
CA MET A 128 8.27 8.85 3.33
C MET A 128 9.49 9.76 3.55
N ALA A 129 9.45 10.97 3.01
CA ALA A 129 10.49 11.98 3.19
C ALA A 129 10.72 12.29 4.67
N TYR A 130 9.65 12.49 5.44
CA TYR A 130 9.72 12.67 6.89
C TYR A 130 10.44 11.51 7.59
N ARG A 131 10.09 10.26 7.24
CA ARG A 131 10.72 9.06 7.82
C ARG A 131 12.19 8.93 7.43
N PHE A 132 12.54 9.21 6.18
CA PHE A 132 13.94 9.17 5.73
C PHE A 132 14.76 10.25 6.44
N LYS A 133 14.24 11.46 6.55
CA LYS A 133 14.90 12.56 7.28
C LYS A 133 15.11 12.23 8.75
N LYS A 134 14.07 11.67 9.42
CA LYS A 134 14.14 11.22 10.83
C LYS A 134 15.23 10.16 11.04
N ASN A 135 15.51 9.33 10.04
CA ASN A 135 16.54 8.31 10.06
C ASN A 135 17.90 8.80 9.51
N GLY A 136 18.06 10.10 9.25
CA GLY A 136 19.32 10.66 8.78
C GLY A 136 19.66 10.33 7.32
N ILE A 137 18.71 9.82 6.54
CA ILE A 137 18.91 9.46 5.13
C ILE A 137 18.83 10.73 4.27
N PRO A 138 19.87 11.09 3.52
CA PRO A 138 19.82 12.20 2.58
C PRO A 138 18.74 11.95 1.51
N LEU A 139 17.98 12.98 1.15
CA LEU A 139 16.89 12.83 0.20
C LEU A 139 16.73 14.06 -0.69
N LEU A 140 16.11 13.84 -1.86
CA LEU A 140 15.69 14.86 -2.81
C LEU A 140 14.26 14.56 -3.25
N LEU A 141 13.39 15.57 -3.20
CA LEU A 141 12.04 15.51 -3.76
C LEU A 141 12.04 16.03 -5.19
N VAL A 142 11.23 15.42 -6.07
CA VAL A 142 11.14 15.80 -7.49
C VAL A 142 9.68 15.95 -7.90
N ALA A 143 9.28 17.16 -8.31
CA ALA A 143 7.93 17.47 -8.78
C ALA A 143 7.79 17.15 -10.27
N ALA A 144 7.51 15.90 -10.62
CA ALA A 144 7.32 15.46 -11.99
C ALA A 144 5.84 15.42 -12.44
N ASP A 145 4.84 15.72 -11.59
CA ASP A 145 3.46 16.01 -11.99
C ASP A 145 3.36 17.49 -12.45
N THR A 146 4.06 17.80 -13.54
CA THR A 146 4.25 19.19 -14.03
C THR A 146 2.99 19.82 -14.63
N PHE A 147 1.97 19.03 -14.94
CA PHE A 147 0.73 19.54 -15.53
C PHE A 147 -0.31 19.99 -14.49
N ARG A 148 0.01 19.84 -13.19
CA ARG A 148 -0.88 20.24 -12.10
C ARG A 148 -0.18 21.21 -11.16
N ALA A 149 -0.51 22.50 -11.27
CA ALA A 149 0.04 23.52 -10.37
C ALA A 149 -0.14 23.13 -8.89
N ALA A 150 -1.35 22.71 -8.51
CA ALA A 150 -1.65 22.28 -7.14
C ALA A 150 -0.83 21.07 -6.67
N ALA A 151 -0.37 20.18 -7.57
CA ALA A 151 0.49 19.06 -7.19
C ALA A 151 1.91 19.54 -6.87
N ILE A 152 2.45 20.46 -7.68
CA ILE A 152 3.75 21.08 -7.44
C ILE A 152 3.72 21.84 -6.11
N GLU A 153 2.70 22.68 -5.88
CA GLU A 153 2.53 23.44 -4.64
C GLU A 153 2.39 22.52 -3.42
N GLN A 154 1.62 21.44 -3.54
CA GLN A 154 1.46 20.49 -2.46
C GLN A 154 2.79 19.81 -2.10
N LEU A 155 3.58 19.40 -3.09
CA LEU A 155 4.90 18.80 -2.84
C LEU A 155 5.87 19.81 -2.24
N GLU A 156 5.78 21.08 -2.63
CA GLU A 156 6.57 22.19 -2.06
C GLU A 156 6.26 22.40 -0.58
N ILE A 157 4.98 22.39 -0.20
CA ILE A 157 4.56 22.45 1.21
C ILE A 157 5.14 21.28 2.01
N TRP A 158 5.12 20.07 1.43
CA TRP A 158 5.75 18.91 2.05
C TRP A 158 7.26 19.07 2.19
N ALA A 159 7.95 19.53 1.14
CA ALA A 159 9.38 19.78 1.15
C ALA A 159 9.79 20.75 2.27
N GLN A 160 9.05 21.86 2.40
CA GLN A 160 9.25 22.85 3.48
C GLN A 160 8.99 22.22 4.86
N ARG A 161 7.88 21.47 5.02
CA ARG A 161 7.49 20.86 6.29
C ARG A 161 8.52 19.87 6.82
N VAL A 162 9.18 19.12 5.93
CA VAL A 162 10.19 18.11 6.31
C VAL A 162 11.63 18.62 6.15
N ASP A 163 11.81 19.88 5.76
CA ASP A 163 13.10 20.49 5.48
C ASP A 163 13.92 19.63 4.48
N ALA A 164 13.32 19.34 3.32
CA ALA A 164 13.92 18.56 2.25
C ALA A 164 14.15 19.40 1.00
N PRO A 165 15.27 19.21 0.27
CA PRO A 165 15.47 19.84 -1.02
C PRO A 165 14.42 19.36 -2.03
N LEU A 166 14.00 20.28 -2.92
CA LEU A 166 13.00 20.03 -3.95
C LEU A 166 13.49 20.53 -5.31
N VAL A 167 13.46 19.65 -6.31
CA VAL A 167 13.60 20.02 -7.72
C VAL A 167 12.21 20.14 -8.33
N LYS A 168 11.91 21.34 -8.85
CA LYS A 168 10.68 21.67 -9.58
C LYS A 168 11.00 22.56 -10.76
N GLN A 169 10.17 22.52 -11.78
CA GLN A 169 10.23 23.36 -12.96
C GLN A 169 8.90 24.13 -13.15
N LYS A 170 8.84 24.99 -14.17
CA LYS A 170 7.60 25.67 -14.52
C LYS A 170 6.51 24.67 -14.93
N MET A 171 5.27 25.02 -14.60
CA MET A 171 4.11 24.23 -15.05
C MET A 171 4.16 23.99 -16.57
N GLY A 172 3.89 22.75 -16.98
CA GLY A 172 3.91 22.31 -18.38
C GLY A 172 5.29 21.91 -18.91
N THR A 173 6.35 21.98 -18.10
CA THR A 173 7.67 21.41 -18.47
C THR A 173 7.56 19.89 -18.65
N ASP A 174 8.31 19.34 -19.60
CA ASP A 174 8.38 17.87 -19.76
C ASP A 174 8.86 17.20 -18.47
N PRO A 175 8.10 16.26 -17.87
CA PRO A 175 8.51 15.55 -16.67
C PRO A 175 9.91 14.95 -16.74
N SER A 176 10.30 14.47 -17.95
CA SER A 176 11.61 13.89 -18.18
C SER A 176 12.77 14.88 -17.99
N ALA A 177 12.55 16.17 -18.32
CA ALA A 177 13.56 17.19 -18.13
C ALA A 177 13.75 17.51 -16.63
N VAL A 178 12.66 17.56 -15.87
CA VAL A 178 12.72 17.76 -14.40
C VAL A 178 13.52 16.63 -13.73
N ILE A 179 13.29 15.39 -14.16
CA ILE A 179 13.96 14.20 -13.61
C ILE A 179 15.43 14.18 -13.99
N PHE A 180 15.75 14.55 -15.24
CA PHE A 180 17.15 14.69 -15.69
C PHE A 180 17.91 15.66 -14.79
N ASP A 181 17.38 16.86 -14.61
CA ASP A 181 18.01 17.90 -13.75
C ASP A 181 18.14 17.42 -12.29
N ALA A 182 17.15 16.69 -11.78
CA ALA A 182 17.18 16.14 -10.44
C ALA A 182 18.30 15.10 -10.26
N ILE A 183 18.44 14.17 -11.20
CA ILE A 183 19.47 13.12 -11.15
C ILE A 183 20.86 13.77 -11.24
N GLN A 184 21.08 14.69 -12.16
CA GLN A 184 22.35 15.42 -12.30
C GLN A 184 22.71 16.19 -11.02
N SER A 185 21.73 16.71 -10.29
CA SER A 185 21.97 17.48 -9.05
C SER A 185 22.47 16.63 -7.88
N VAL A 186 22.34 15.30 -7.93
CA VAL A 186 22.69 14.35 -6.83
C VAL A 186 23.84 13.41 -7.13
N GLU A 187 24.50 13.51 -8.30
CA GLU A 187 25.56 12.58 -8.75
C GLU A 187 26.68 12.27 -7.72
N SER A 188 26.81 13.08 -6.68
CA SER A 188 27.83 12.90 -5.62
C SER A 188 27.28 12.81 -4.20
N ARG A 189 25.96 12.67 -4.01
CA ARG A 189 25.33 12.89 -2.69
C ARG A 189 24.78 11.65 -1.99
N ASN A 190 24.80 10.48 -2.63
CA ASN A 190 24.26 9.24 -2.04
C ASN A 190 22.86 9.45 -1.42
N ALA A 191 21.94 10.01 -2.20
CA ALA A 191 20.64 10.44 -1.70
C ALA A 191 19.50 9.58 -2.24
N VAL A 192 18.40 9.48 -1.48
CA VAL A 192 17.14 8.93 -1.97
C VAL A 192 16.41 9.99 -2.77
N ILE A 193 16.09 9.69 -4.03
CA ILE A 193 15.32 10.55 -4.93
C ILE A 193 13.87 10.08 -4.92
N LEU A 194 12.94 10.90 -4.39
CA LEU A 194 11.51 10.62 -4.39
C LEU A 194 10.83 11.42 -5.50
N ILE A 195 10.26 10.73 -6.50
CA ILE A 195 9.71 11.33 -7.70
C ILE A 195 8.19 11.25 -7.67
N ASP A 196 7.51 12.40 -7.58
CA ASP A 196 6.05 12.51 -7.69
C ASP A 196 5.64 12.60 -9.15
N THR A 197 4.92 11.61 -9.66
CA THR A 197 4.51 11.53 -11.06
C THR A 197 3.03 11.88 -11.25
N ALA A 198 2.66 12.22 -12.49
CA ALA A 198 1.27 12.39 -12.87
C ALA A 198 0.42 11.13 -12.62
N GLY A 199 -0.90 11.35 -12.47
CA GLY A 199 -1.85 10.24 -12.23
C GLY A 199 -3.18 10.40 -12.98
N ARG A 200 -3.21 11.07 -14.13
CA ARG A 200 -4.41 11.37 -14.90
C ARG A 200 -4.90 10.18 -15.71
N MET A 201 -5.86 9.41 -15.18
CA MET A 201 -6.34 8.18 -15.81
C MET A 201 -7.38 8.35 -16.93
N HIS A 202 -7.97 9.52 -17.10
CA HIS A 202 -8.95 9.74 -18.18
C HIS A 202 -8.33 9.73 -19.59
N THR A 203 -7.01 9.83 -19.66
CA THR A 203 -6.20 9.61 -20.87
C THR A 203 -5.21 8.49 -20.61
N LYS A 204 -5.71 7.27 -20.38
CA LYS A 204 -4.91 6.10 -19.95
C LYS A 204 -3.65 5.88 -20.77
N THR A 205 -3.79 5.93 -22.11
CA THR A 205 -2.67 5.73 -23.03
C THR A 205 -1.57 6.76 -22.79
N ASN A 206 -1.94 8.04 -22.72
CA ASN A 206 -0.97 9.13 -22.54
C ASN A 206 -0.24 9.04 -21.20
N LEU A 207 -0.93 8.65 -20.12
CA LEU A 207 -0.30 8.49 -18.80
C LEU A 207 0.73 7.37 -18.83
N MET A 208 0.38 6.20 -19.36
CA MET A 208 1.31 5.06 -19.40
C MET A 208 2.53 5.35 -20.28
N ASP A 209 2.34 6.02 -21.40
CA ASP A 209 3.45 6.42 -22.29
C ASP A 209 4.37 7.45 -21.61
N GLU A 210 3.81 8.40 -20.88
CA GLU A 210 4.56 9.37 -20.08
C GLU A 210 5.39 8.67 -19.00
N LEU A 211 4.78 7.77 -18.22
CA LEU A 211 5.47 7.02 -17.17
C LEU A 211 6.56 6.10 -17.73
N LYS A 212 6.32 5.46 -18.88
CA LYS A 212 7.34 4.67 -19.60
C LYS A 212 8.52 5.54 -20.06
N LYS A 213 8.22 6.75 -20.55
CA LYS A 213 9.25 7.72 -20.95
C LYS A 213 10.09 8.14 -19.74
N VAL A 214 9.44 8.49 -18.64
CA VAL A 214 10.09 8.82 -17.37
C VAL A 214 11.00 7.68 -16.91
N LYS A 215 10.49 6.46 -16.83
CA LYS A 215 11.25 5.26 -16.41
C LYS A 215 12.49 5.04 -17.30
N ARG A 216 12.34 5.21 -18.62
CA ARG A 216 13.46 5.09 -19.57
C ARG A 216 14.53 6.15 -19.34
N ILE A 217 14.14 7.41 -19.09
CA ILE A 217 15.07 8.50 -18.81
C ILE A 217 15.81 8.23 -17.50
N MET A 218 15.10 7.82 -16.46
CA MET A 218 15.72 7.46 -15.18
C MET A 218 16.80 6.38 -15.37
N GLY A 219 16.48 5.30 -16.08
CA GLY A 219 17.43 4.19 -16.31
C GLY A 219 18.63 4.56 -17.20
N ARG A 220 18.48 5.61 -18.05
CA ARG A 220 19.59 6.13 -18.84
C ARG A 220 20.54 6.99 -18.01
N GLU A 221 19.99 7.84 -17.11
CA GLU A 221 20.78 8.81 -16.34
C GLU A 221 21.33 8.22 -15.04
N LEU A 222 20.68 7.20 -14.49
CA LEU A 222 21.10 6.52 -13.26
C LEU A 222 20.97 5.00 -13.46
N PRO A 223 22.08 4.24 -13.52
CA PRO A 223 22.05 2.80 -13.73
C PRO A 223 21.14 2.07 -12.73
N GLY A 224 20.27 1.20 -13.24
CA GLY A 224 19.28 0.47 -12.42
C GLY A 224 18.04 1.25 -12.03
N ALA A 225 17.95 2.55 -12.29
CA ALA A 225 16.79 3.37 -11.95
C ALA A 225 15.57 3.12 -12.88
N PRO A 226 14.34 3.30 -12.35
CA PRO A 226 14.04 3.46 -10.94
C PRO A 226 14.32 2.19 -10.16
N HIS A 227 14.99 2.30 -9.01
CA HIS A 227 15.30 1.16 -8.14
C HIS A 227 14.04 0.63 -7.45
N GLU A 228 13.06 1.51 -7.23
CA GLU A 228 11.73 1.15 -6.80
C GLU A 228 10.67 1.87 -7.66
N THR A 229 9.71 1.13 -8.18
CA THR A 229 8.47 1.67 -8.78
C THR A 229 7.35 1.42 -7.79
N LEU A 230 7.07 2.40 -6.94
CA LEU A 230 6.10 2.31 -5.85
C LEU A 230 4.70 2.73 -6.33
N LEU A 231 3.78 1.78 -6.39
CA LEU A 231 2.38 2.06 -6.70
C LEU A 231 1.61 2.44 -5.44
N VAL A 232 0.99 3.62 -5.46
CA VAL A 232 0.10 4.08 -4.38
C VAL A 232 -1.35 3.79 -4.74
N LEU A 233 -2.01 2.97 -3.92
CA LEU A 233 -3.39 2.54 -4.07
C LEU A 233 -4.25 3.08 -2.93
N ASP A 234 -5.48 3.44 -3.24
CA ASP A 234 -6.51 3.86 -2.29
C ASP A 234 -7.37 2.65 -1.91
N ALA A 235 -7.31 2.21 -0.65
CA ALA A 235 -8.08 1.07 -0.15
C ALA A 235 -9.59 1.26 -0.25
N THR A 236 -10.07 2.51 -0.22
CA THR A 236 -11.52 2.81 -0.32
C THR A 236 -12.12 2.45 -1.67
N THR A 237 -11.28 2.29 -2.69
CA THR A 237 -11.73 1.94 -4.05
C THR A 237 -12.04 0.45 -4.23
N GLY A 238 -11.75 -0.39 -3.22
CA GLY A 238 -12.05 -1.82 -3.24
C GLY A 238 -11.48 -2.51 -4.48
N GLN A 239 -12.31 -3.27 -5.19
CA GLN A 239 -11.90 -4.03 -6.39
C GLN A 239 -11.20 -3.19 -7.47
N ASN A 240 -11.50 -1.90 -7.58
CA ASN A 240 -10.82 -1.03 -8.53
C ASN A 240 -9.32 -0.88 -8.22
N ALA A 241 -8.90 -1.01 -6.95
CA ALA A 241 -7.48 -1.00 -6.59
C ALA A 241 -6.73 -2.18 -7.23
N VAL A 242 -7.33 -3.38 -7.26
CA VAL A 242 -6.74 -4.56 -7.91
C VAL A 242 -6.61 -4.36 -9.43
N ILE A 243 -7.66 -3.83 -10.06
CA ILE A 243 -7.66 -3.55 -11.50
C ILE A 243 -6.57 -2.54 -11.84
N GLN A 244 -6.43 -1.48 -11.05
CA GLN A 244 -5.36 -0.49 -11.21
C GLN A 244 -3.98 -1.14 -11.04
N ALA A 245 -3.79 -1.94 -9.99
CA ALA A 245 -2.53 -2.60 -9.72
C ALA A 245 -2.10 -3.52 -10.87
N LYS A 246 -3.01 -4.34 -11.39
CA LYS A 246 -2.76 -5.18 -12.56
C LYS A 246 -2.35 -4.37 -13.80
N MET A 247 -3.05 -3.26 -14.05
CA MET A 247 -2.77 -2.39 -15.18
C MET A 247 -1.39 -1.73 -15.06
N PHE A 248 -1.09 -1.12 -13.91
CA PHE A 248 0.22 -0.49 -13.69
C PHE A 248 1.35 -1.52 -13.73
N ASN A 249 1.14 -2.71 -13.15
CA ASN A 249 2.14 -3.77 -13.19
C ASN A 249 2.44 -4.23 -14.62
N LYS A 250 1.39 -4.45 -15.43
CA LYS A 250 1.53 -4.85 -16.84
C LYS A 250 2.27 -3.80 -17.68
N GLU A 251 1.95 -2.52 -17.49
CA GLU A 251 2.44 -1.44 -18.34
C GLU A 251 3.80 -0.86 -17.90
N ILE A 252 4.03 -0.78 -16.59
CA ILE A 252 5.19 -0.07 -16.01
C ILE A 252 6.14 -1.04 -15.29
N GLY A 253 5.61 -2.15 -14.74
CA GLY A 253 6.36 -3.05 -13.85
C GLY A 253 6.53 -2.42 -12.48
N ILE A 254 5.69 -2.87 -11.52
CA ILE A 254 5.65 -2.41 -10.14
C ILE A 254 6.60 -3.26 -9.30
N THR A 255 7.35 -2.65 -8.38
CA THR A 255 8.24 -3.37 -7.47
C THR A 255 7.76 -3.31 -6.02
N GLY A 256 6.84 -2.39 -5.71
CA GLY A 256 6.25 -2.27 -4.39
C GLY A 256 4.92 -1.53 -4.40
N ILE A 257 4.12 -1.77 -3.37
CA ILE A 257 2.80 -1.17 -3.17
C ILE A 257 2.78 -0.40 -1.85
N ALA A 258 2.17 0.79 -1.86
CA ALA A 258 1.73 1.51 -0.69
C ALA A 258 0.19 1.60 -0.70
N LEU A 259 -0.46 1.02 0.32
CA LEU A 259 -1.92 1.05 0.44
C LEU A 259 -2.32 2.14 1.42
N THR A 260 -3.13 3.10 0.97
CA THR A 260 -3.53 4.30 1.73
C THR A 260 -5.01 4.25 2.12
N LYS A 261 -5.41 5.15 3.04
CA LYS A 261 -6.81 5.39 3.47
C LYS A 261 -7.51 4.16 4.05
N LEU A 262 -6.78 3.32 4.76
CA LEU A 262 -7.35 2.18 5.47
C LEU A 262 -8.38 2.62 6.53
N ASP A 263 -8.21 3.80 7.12
CA ASP A 263 -9.12 4.43 8.09
C ASP A 263 -10.48 4.85 7.48
N GLY A 264 -10.53 5.01 6.17
CA GLY A 264 -11.73 5.42 5.43
C GLY A 264 -12.69 4.31 5.04
N THR A 265 -12.32 3.02 5.19
CA THR A 265 -13.02 1.93 4.49
C THR A 265 -13.37 0.73 5.37
N ALA A 266 -14.51 0.09 5.05
CA ALA A 266 -14.84 -1.26 5.51
C ALA A 266 -14.23 -2.36 4.62
N LYS A 267 -13.53 -1.98 3.54
CA LYS A 267 -12.98 -2.87 2.50
C LYS A 267 -11.49 -3.12 2.67
N GLY A 268 -10.96 -3.05 3.88
CA GLY A 268 -9.53 -3.29 4.16
C GLY A 268 -9.06 -4.70 3.78
N GLY A 269 -9.98 -5.65 3.60
CA GLY A 269 -9.68 -6.99 3.08
C GLY A 269 -9.08 -7.00 1.67
N ILE A 270 -9.22 -5.91 0.93
CA ILE A 270 -8.63 -5.74 -0.41
C ILE A 270 -7.12 -5.99 -0.44
N ILE A 271 -6.42 -5.76 0.67
CA ILE A 271 -4.97 -6.03 0.78
C ILE A 271 -4.64 -7.51 0.56
N ILE A 272 -5.50 -8.41 1.07
CA ILE A 272 -5.32 -9.87 0.93
C ILE A 272 -5.49 -10.26 -0.54
N ARG A 273 -6.51 -9.71 -1.18
CA ARG A 273 -6.75 -9.93 -2.60
C ARG A 273 -5.60 -9.42 -3.47
N ILE A 274 -5.08 -8.21 -3.18
CA ILE A 274 -3.91 -7.64 -3.86
C ILE A 274 -2.70 -8.57 -3.69
N ALA A 275 -2.44 -9.04 -2.47
CA ALA A 275 -1.33 -9.94 -2.18
C ALA A 275 -1.46 -11.27 -2.93
N GLN A 276 -2.64 -11.89 -2.92
CA GLN A 276 -2.89 -13.17 -3.57
C GLN A 276 -2.81 -13.10 -5.10
N GLU A 277 -3.35 -12.01 -5.70
CA GLU A 277 -3.44 -11.91 -7.16
C GLU A 277 -2.19 -11.37 -7.85
N LEU A 278 -1.32 -10.64 -7.12
CA LEU A 278 -0.19 -9.92 -7.72
C LEU A 278 1.17 -10.38 -7.20
N GLU A 279 1.25 -10.87 -5.97
CA GLU A 279 2.50 -11.28 -5.30
C GLU A 279 3.59 -10.18 -5.30
N ILE A 280 3.16 -8.90 -5.35
CA ILE A 280 4.05 -7.73 -5.31
C ILE A 280 4.26 -7.32 -3.85
N PRO A 281 5.48 -6.98 -3.43
CA PRO A 281 5.75 -6.51 -2.07
C PRO A 281 4.87 -5.34 -1.63
N ILE A 282 4.23 -5.47 -0.48
CA ILE A 282 3.56 -4.36 0.19
C ILE A 282 4.59 -3.67 1.09
N ARG A 283 4.98 -2.46 0.73
CA ARG A 283 6.01 -1.69 1.44
C ARG A 283 5.44 -0.91 2.61
N TYR A 284 4.30 -0.26 2.37
CA TYR A 284 3.71 0.69 3.33
C TYR A 284 2.19 0.56 3.40
N ILE A 285 1.66 0.87 4.58
CA ILE A 285 0.24 1.11 4.82
C ILE A 285 0.03 2.50 5.42
N GLY A 286 -1.00 3.21 4.95
CA GLY A 286 -1.43 4.51 5.44
C GLY A 286 -2.73 4.37 6.24
N VAL A 287 -2.68 4.82 7.50
CA VAL A 287 -3.73 4.63 8.51
C VAL A 287 -4.35 5.95 9.00
N GLY A 288 -4.07 7.06 8.32
CA GLY A 288 -4.57 8.39 8.68
C GLY A 288 -3.77 9.50 8.02
N GLU A 289 -4.00 10.75 8.45
CA GLU A 289 -3.45 11.96 7.84
C GLU A 289 -2.14 12.46 8.50
N GLY A 290 -1.80 12.00 9.69
CA GLY A 290 -0.60 12.41 10.44
C GLY A 290 0.70 11.99 9.75
N LEU A 291 1.83 12.63 10.11
CA LEU A 291 3.16 12.34 9.58
C LEU A 291 3.59 10.90 9.87
N ASP A 292 3.23 10.39 11.04
CA ASP A 292 3.55 9.05 11.50
C ASP A 292 2.54 7.98 11.05
N ASP A 293 1.49 8.35 10.30
CA ASP A 293 0.42 7.45 9.86
C ASP A 293 0.74 6.71 8.54
N LEU A 294 2.00 6.71 8.12
CA LEU A 294 2.53 5.83 7.08
C LEU A 294 3.56 4.91 7.72
N ARG A 295 3.31 3.60 7.72
CA ARG A 295 4.21 2.62 8.33
C ARG A 295 4.59 1.50 7.36
N ARG A 296 5.73 0.86 7.64
CA ARG A 296 6.10 -0.38 6.97
C ARG A 296 5.00 -1.40 7.22
N PHE A 297 4.70 -2.18 6.20
CA PHE A 297 3.74 -3.24 6.32
C PHE A 297 4.31 -4.40 7.14
N ASN A 298 3.50 -4.90 8.08
CA ASN A 298 3.73 -6.14 8.80
C ASN A 298 2.44 -6.96 8.78
N SER A 299 2.53 -8.19 8.33
CA SER A 299 1.37 -9.05 8.10
C SER A 299 0.68 -9.48 9.39
N GLU A 300 1.47 -9.81 10.43
CA GLU A 300 0.96 -10.26 11.73
C GLU A 300 0.26 -9.09 12.45
N GLU A 301 0.92 -7.92 12.55
CA GLU A 301 0.32 -6.72 13.15
C GLU A 301 -0.97 -6.30 12.45
N PHE A 302 -0.99 -6.38 11.11
CA PHE A 302 -2.18 -6.03 10.33
C PHE A 302 -3.35 -6.97 10.63
N VAL A 303 -3.11 -8.28 10.61
CA VAL A 303 -4.17 -9.27 10.85
C VAL A 303 -4.61 -9.23 12.32
N ASP A 304 -3.69 -9.07 13.27
CA ASP A 304 -4.05 -8.92 14.68
C ASP A 304 -4.91 -7.68 14.91
N ALA A 305 -4.53 -6.52 14.35
CA ALA A 305 -5.35 -5.31 14.44
C ALA A 305 -6.74 -5.43 13.78
N LEU A 306 -6.88 -6.33 12.79
CA LEU A 306 -8.17 -6.60 12.15
C LEU A 306 -9.08 -7.44 13.05
N PHE A 307 -8.54 -8.34 13.87
CA PHE A 307 -9.32 -9.29 14.69
C PHE A 307 -9.48 -8.84 16.17
N GLU A 308 -8.63 -7.98 16.67
CA GLU A 308 -8.65 -7.42 18.03
C GLU A 308 -9.34 -6.05 18.13
#